data_4135439ab3bb5d9c87f50d71e361454b
#
_entry.id   4135439ab3bb5d9c87f50d71e361454b
#
_cell.length_a   1.000
_cell.length_b   1.000
_cell.length_c   1.000
_cell.angle_alpha   90.00
_cell.angle_beta   90.00
_cell.angle_gamma   90.00
#
_symmetry.space_group_name_H-M   'P 1'
#
loop_
_entity.id
_entity.type
_entity.pdbx_description
1 polymer ?
#
loop_
_entity_poly.entity_id
_entity_poly.type
_entity_poly.pdbx_seq_one_letter_code
_entity_poly.pdbx_strand_id
1 'polypeptide(L)'
;VASGDIEFLGRADLQVKLNGYRIELGEIEAVLGRHDLVGQAVVTARADDGQTRLVAYVTPANGARSVISADEQVARWEGLWDGAYRDAGQVADPRFNIAGWNDSATGLPIPREQMIEWLDGVESRIVALAPRRILEIGFGTGMVLYRMLPHVEHYTGVDLSSHALDAIQKELKPEERERVSLF
;
A
#
# COMPACT_ATOMS: atom_id res chain seq x y z
N VAL A 1 36.03 12.29 14.81
CA VAL A 1 36.37 11.41 15.95
C VAL A 1 37.35 12.17 16.85
N ALA A 2 37.05 12.23 18.15
CA ALA A 2 37.83 13.05 19.10
C ALA A 2 39.28 12.59 19.29
N SER A 3 39.65 11.38 18.84
CA SER A 3 41.00 10.81 18.91
C SER A 3 41.91 11.22 17.76
N GLY A 4 41.38 11.81 16.67
CA GLY A 4 42.14 12.09 15.46
C GLY A 4 42.41 10.86 14.57
N ASP A 5 41.84 9.70 14.94
CA ASP A 5 41.94 8.48 14.14
C ASP A 5 41.04 8.55 12.90
N ILE A 6 41.47 7.87 11.82
CA ILE A 6 40.67 7.72 10.61
C ILE A 6 39.76 6.52 10.81
N GLU A 7 38.43 6.77 10.78
CA GLU A 7 37.42 5.74 10.83
C GLU A 7 36.90 5.41 9.41
N PHE A 8 36.87 4.12 9.09
CA PHE A 8 36.28 3.67 7.82
C PHE A 8 34.76 3.61 7.96
N LEU A 9 34.05 4.58 7.38
CA LEU A 9 32.59 4.67 7.42
C LEU A 9 31.89 3.90 6.28
N GLY A 10 32.64 3.18 5.46
CA GLY A 10 32.14 2.47 4.29
C GLY A 10 32.68 3.04 2.99
N ARG A 11 32.14 2.58 1.87
CA ARG A 11 32.52 3.01 0.52
C ARG A 11 31.59 4.14 0.06
N ALA A 12 32.16 5.12 -0.61
CA ALA A 12 31.40 6.19 -1.27
C ALA A 12 30.90 5.80 -2.68
N ASP A 13 31.39 4.66 -3.22
CA ASP A 13 30.94 4.09 -4.49
C ASP A 13 29.84 3.03 -4.29
N LEU A 14 29.07 2.78 -5.35
CA LEU A 14 27.95 1.81 -5.35
C LEU A 14 28.43 0.35 -5.54
N GLN A 15 29.73 0.06 -5.32
CA GLN A 15 30.25 -1.29 -5.43
C GLN A 15 29.86 -2.16 -4.24
N VAL A 16 29.45 -3.38 -4.52
CA VAL A 16 29.10 -4.38 -3.52
C VAL A 16 29.97 -5.63 -3.66
N LYS A 17 30.21 -6.30 -2.54
CA LYS A 17 30.88 -7.61 -2.51
C LYS A 17 29.82 -8.69 -2.33
N LEU A 18 29.66 -9.57 -3.35
CA LEU A 18 28.71 -10.65 -3.31
C LEU A 18 29.40 -11.96 -3.70
N ASN A 19 29.38 -12.96 -2.81
CA ASN A 19 29.98 -14.29 -3.04
C ASN A 19 31.46 -14.22 -3.49
N GLY A 20 32.23 -13.24 -2.98
CA GLY A 20 33.63 -13.03 -3.34
C GLY A 20 33.84 -12.18 -4.60
N TYR A 21 32.81 -11.91 -5.35
CA TYR A 21 32.87 -11.04 -6.54
C TYR A 21 32.66 -9.58 -6.16
N ARG A 22 33.40 -8.71 -6.82
CA ARG A 22 33.23 -7.26 -6.77
C ARG A 22 32.29 -6.84 -7.89
N ILE A 23 31.14 -6.29 -7.56
CA ILE A 23 30.08 -5.99 -8.49
C ILE A 23 29.83 -4.48 -8.49
N GLU A 24 29.86 -3.89 -9.69
CA GLU A 24 29.44 -2.52 -9.96
C GLU A 24 27.94 -2.52 -10.29
N LEU A 25 27.10 -2.02 -9.39
CA LEU A 25 25.66 -1.99 -9.61
C LEU A 25 25.28 -1.19 -10.87
N GLY A 26 25.99 -0.08 -11.12
CA GLY A 26 25.80 0.76 -12.29
C GLY A 26 26.10 0.06 -13.64
N GLU A 27 26.98 -0.93 -13.69
CA GLU A 27 27.21 -1.73 -14.90
C GLU A 27 25.97 -2.58 -15.24
N ILE A 28 25.33 -3.16 -14.22
CA ILE A 28 24.10 -3.93 -14.40
C ILE A 28 22.97 -3.01 -14.85
N GLU A 29 22.83 -1.84 -14.23
CA GLU A 29 21.85 -0.82 -14.63
C GLU A 29 22.05 -0.39 -16.09
N ALA A 30 23.29 -0.16 -16.50
CA ALA A 30 23.63 0.21 -17.87
C ALA A 30 23.31 -0.90 -18.88
N VAL A 31 23.49 -2.17 -18.51
CA VAL A 31 23.13 -3.32 -19.36
C VAL A 31 21.61 -3.45 -19.48
N LEU A 32 20.89 -3.35 -18.36
CA LEU A 32 19.42 -3.40 -18.35
C LEU A 32 18.82 -2.24 -19.15
N GLY A 33 19.36 -1.04 -19.02
CA GLY A 33 18.90 0.15 -19.74
C GLY A 33 19.13 0.13 -21.26
N ARG A 34 19.91 -0.83 -21.78
CA ARG A 34 20.06 -1.06 -23.23
C ARG A 34 18.93 -1.88 -23.84
N HIS A 35 18.10 -2.49 -23.02
CA HIS A 35 16.99 -3.29 -23.52
C HIS A 35 15.82 -2.40 -23.94
N ASP A 36 15.29 -2.61 -25.14
CA ASP A 36 14.26 -1.76 -25.76
C ASP A 36 12.98 -1.59 -24.93
N LEU A 37 12.66 -2.56 -24.06
CA LEU A 37 11.49 -2.54 -23.18
C LEU A 37 11.76 -1.88 -21.82
N VAL A 38 13.00 -1.50 -21.51
CA VAL A 38 13.39 -0.93 -20.22
C VAL A 38 13.57 0.59 -20.37
N GLY A 39 12.79 1.35 -19.61
CA GLY A 39 12.91 2.81 -19.54
C GLY A 39 13.99 3.25 -18.56
N GLN A 40 13.92 2.76 -17.35
CA GLN A 40 14.90 3.00 -16.29
C GLN A 40 15.17 1.72 -15.52
N ALA A 41 16.38 1.59 -15.00
CA ALA A 41 16.77 0.48 -14.12
C ALA A 41 17.53 1.04 -12.92
N VAL A 42 17.23 0.52 -11.73
CA VAL A 42 17.98 0.74 -10.49
C VAL A 42 18.30 -0.61 -9.88
N VAL A 43 19.54 -0.84 -9.52
CA VAL A 43 19.99 -2.09 -8.91
C VAL A 43 20.46 -1.84 -7.49
N THR A 44 20.00 -2.66 -6.55
CA THR A 44 20.41 -2.59 -5.14
C THR A 44 20.86 -3.95 -4.64
N ALA A 45 21.72 -3.95 -3.64
CA ALA A 45 22.03 -5.14 -2.86
C ALA A 45 21.14 -5.14 -1.61
N ARG A 46 20.30 -6.17 -1.44
CA ARG A 46 19.47 -6.36 -0.25
C ARG A 46 19.95 -7.55 0.56
N ALA A 47 19.98 -7.38 1.86
CA ALA A 47 20.24 -8.46 2.79
C ALA A 47 18.90 -9.04 3.27
N ASP A 48 18.61 -10.28 2.90
CA ASP A 48 17.45 -11.04 3.36
C ASP A 48 17.95 -12.34 4.03
N ASP A 49 17.50 -12.62 5.23
CA ASP A 49 17.85 -13.85 6.00
C ASP A 49 19.35 -14.17 6.04
N GLY A 50 20.18 -13.14 6.18
CA GLY A 50 21.65 -13.29 6.24
C GLY A 50 22.31 -13.55 4.87
N GLN A 51 21.55 -13.54 3.78
CA GLN A 51 22.08 -13.62 2.41
C GLN A 51 21.90 -12.28 1.68
N THR A 52 22.96 -11.84 1.01
CA THR A 52 22.88 -10.66 0.14
C THR A 52 22.42 -11.09 -1.24
N ARG A 53 21.40 -10.42 -1.78
CA ARG A 53 20.87 -10.60 -3.15
C ARG A 53 20.94 -9.29 -3.91
N LEU A 54 21.13 -9.39 -5.24
CA LEU A 54 20.96 -8.24 -6.14
C LEU A 54 19.50 -8.18 -6.59
N VAL A 55 18.89 -7.01 -6.45
CA VAL A 55 17.52 -6.75 -6.87
C VAL A 55 17.53 -5.60 -7.87
N ALA A 56 16.99 -5.84 -9.06
CA ALA A 56 16.81 -4.81 -10.08
C ALA A 56 15.35 -4.35 -10.11
N TYR A 57 15.14 -3.05 -10.03
CA TYR A 57 13.86 -2.39 -10.26
C TYR A 57 13.91 -1.75 -11.64
N VAL A 58 12.95 -2.07 -12.49
CA VAL A 58 12.89 -1.56 -13.86
C VAL A 58 11.54 -0.91 -14.14
N THR A 59 11.55 0.17 -14.90
CA THR A 59 10.33 0.75 -15.48
C THR A 59 10.25 0.41 -16.96
N PRO A 60 9.04 0.29 -17.54
CA PRO A 60 8.88 0.11 -18.96
C PRO A 60 9.40 1.33 -19.74
N ALA A 61 9.94 1.11 -20.93
CA ALA A 61 10.24 2.20 -21.85
C ALA A 61 8.96 2.96 -22.27
N ASN A 62 9.07 4.27 -22.54
CA ASN A 62 7.94 5.06 -23.04
C ASN A 62 7.40 4.42 -24.34
N GLY A 63 6.13 3.99 -24.30
CA GLY A 63 5.48 3.28 -25.41
C GLY A 63 5.57 1.74 -25.30
N ALA A 64 6.32 1.17 -24.37
CA ALA A 64 6.21 -0.25 -24.06
C ALA A 64 4.81 -0.51 -23.47
N ARG A 65 4.04 -1.34 -24.15
CA ARG A 65 2.73 -1.77 -23.64
C ARG A 65 2.97 -2.57 -22.36
N SER A 66 2.22 -2.24 -21.32
CA SER A 66 2.12 -3.14 -20.16
C SER A 66 1.84 -4.56 -20.67
N VAL A 67 2.69 -5.52 -20.29
CA VAL A 67 2.50 -6.94 -20.65
C VAL A 67 1.22 -7.49 -19.99
N ILE A 68 0.72 -6.75 -19.00
CA ILE A 68 -0.49 -7.10 -18.24
C ILE A 68 -1.63 -6.22 -18.75
N SER A 69 -2.73 -6.83 -19.18
CA SER A 69 -3.95 -6.10 -19.55
C SER A 69 -4.52 -5.34 -18.34
N ALA A 70 -5.33 -4.31 -18.58
CA ALA A 70 -6.00 -3.59 -17.51
C ALA A 70 -6.84 -4.54 -16.62
N ASP A 71 -7.53 -5.50 -17.24
CA ASP A 71 -8.35 -6.48 -16.53
C ASP A 71 -7.51 -7.43 -15.65
N GLU A 72 -6.36 -7.88 -16.15
CA GLU A 72 -5.42 -8.68 -15.34
C GLU A 72 -4.81 -7.89 -14.19
N GLN A 73 -4.60 -6.59 -14.37
CA GLN A 73 -4.11 -5.72 -13.33
C GLN A 73 -5.17 -5.53 -12.23
N VAL A 74 -6.43 -5.29 -12.62
CA VAL A 74 -7.57 -5.20 -11.72
C VAL A 74 -7.72 -6.51 -10.94
N ALA A 75 -7.75 -7.66 -11.61
CA ALA A 75 -7.87 -8.96 -10.95
C ALA A 75 -6.72 -9.25 -9.95
N ARG A 76 -5.51 -8.78 -10.24
CA ARG A 76 -4.39 -8.90 -9.29
C ARG A 76 -4.60 -8.03 -8.04
N TRP A 77 -5.06 -6.79 -8.21
CA TRP A 77 -5.36 -5.91 -7.09
C TRP A 77 -6.51 -6.46 -6.23
N GLU A 78 -7.58 -6.94 -6.88
CA GLU A 78 -8.71 -7.60 -6.21
C GLU A 78 -8.22 -8.77 -5.35
N GLY A 79 -7.46 -9.71 -5.93
CA GLY A 79 -6.93 -10.87 -5.19
C GLY A 79 -6.00 -10.49 -4.03
N LEU A 80 -5.24 -9.41 -4.16
CA LEU A 80 -4.32 -8.93 -3.14
C LEU A 80 -5.08 -8.35 -1.94
N TRP A 81 -6.09 -7.51 -2.18
CA TRP A 81 -6.89 -6.90 -1.14
C TRP A 81 -7.85 -7.88 -0.48
N ASP A 82 -8.48 -8.76 -1.26
CA ASP A 82 -9.29 -9.86 -0.70
C ASP A 82 -8.48 -10.76 0.23
N GLY A 83 -7.23 -11.06 -0.13
CA GLY A 83 -6.30 -11.79 0.73
C GLY A 83 -6.03 -11.04 2.04
N ALA A 84 -5.67 -9.76 1.96
CA ALA A 84 -5.35 -8.94 3.12
C ALA A 84 -6.53 -8.83 4.10
N TYR A 85 -7.75 -8.68 3.60
CA TYR A 85 -8.94 -8.56 4.45
C TYR A 85 -9.39 -9.91 5.02
N ARG A 86 -9.20 -11.00 4.30
CA ARG A 86 -9.51 -12.36 4.76
C ARG A 86 -8.57 -12.82 5.87
N ASP A 87 -7.28 -12.53 5.72
CA ASP A 87 -6.23 -12.94 6.65
C ASP A 87 -6.25 -12.13 7.95
N ALA A 88 -7.00 -11.03 8.01
CA ALA A 88 -7.18 -10.20 9.20
C ALA A 88 -7.84 -10.93 10.38
N GLY A 89 -8.44 -12.10 10.16
CA GLY A 89 -9.08 -12.89 11.19
C GLY A 89 -10.33 -12.23 11.82
N GLN A 90 -10.72 -12.72 13.01
CA GLN A 90 -11.79 -12.09 13.78
C GLN A 90 -11.31 -10.77 14.40
N VAL A 91 -11.87 -9.67 13.92
CA VAL A 91 -11.59 -8.32 14.44
C VAL A 91 -12.52 -8.03 15.60
N ALA A 92 -11.97 -7.54 16.73
CA ALA A 92 -12.74 -7.23 17.92
C ALA A 92 -13.81 -6.14 17.71
N ASP A 93 -13.54 -5.21 16.78
CA ASP A 93 -14.45 -4.15 16.39
C ASP A 93 -14.51 -4.07 14.84
N PRO A 94 -15.53 -4.67 14.21
CA PRO A 94 -15.67 -4.66 12.77
C PRO A 94 -15.75 -3.26 12.16
N ARG A 95 -16.22 -2.26 12.92
CA ARG A 95 -16.34 -0.87 12.47
C ARG A 95 -15.03 -0.08 12.59
N PHE A 96 -14.04 -0.65 13.28
CA PHE A 96 -12.68 -0.13 13.37
C PHE A 96 -11.67 -1.24 13.05
N ASN A 97 -11.70 -1.67 11.81
CA ASN A 97 -10.81 -2.71 11.30
C ASN A 97 -9.64 -2.08 10.52
N ILE A 98 -8.44 -2.18 11.10
CA ILE A 98 -7.19 -1.64 10.53
C ILE A 98 -6.42 -2.64 9.67
N ALA A 99 -7.06 -3.72 9.22
CA ALA A 99 -6.44 -4.68 8.32
C ALA A 99 -5.94 -4.01 7.05
N GLY A 100 -4.72 -4.35 6.64
CA GLY A 100 -4.07 -3.75 5.48
C GLY A 100 -3.38 -2.40 5.73
N TRP A 101 -3.58 -1.78 6.91
CA TRP A 101 -2.91 -0.54 7.28
C TRP A 101 -1.57 -0.84 7.96
N ASN A 102 -0.52 -0.94 7.13
CA ASN A 102 0.83 -1.21 7.58
C ASN A 102 1.74 -0.02 7.29
N ASP A 103 2.68 0.22 8.20
CA ASP A 103 3.76 1.17 7.99
C ASP A 103 4.63 0.72 6.82
N SER A 104 4.82 1.58 5.82
CA SER A 104 5.52 1.25 4.58
C SER A 104 7.03 1.04 4.75
N ALA A 105 7.61 1.57 5.84
CA ALA A 105 9.04 1.41 6.11
C ALA A 105 9.34 0.11 6.88
N THR A 106 8.46 -0.28 7.80
CA THR A 106 8.65 -1.43 8.68
C THR A 106 7.85 -2.66 8.28
N GLY A 107 6.77 -2.48 7.48
CA GLY A 107 5.81 -3.54 7.15
C GLY A 107 4.90 -3.95 8.31
N LEU A 108 5.06 -3.36 9.50
CA LEU A 108 4.27 -3.68 10.69
C LEU A 108 2.93 -2.93 10.67
N PRO A 109 1.88 -3.47 11.31
CA PRO A 109 0.62 -2.76 11.47
C PRO A 109 0.81 -1.39 12.12
N ILE A 110 0.13 -0.37 11.61
CA ILE A 110 0.11 0.95 12.23
C ILE A 110 -0.59 0.85 13.60
N PRO A 111 -0.04 1.46 14.68
CA PRO A 111 -0.65 1.44 16.00
C PRO A 111 -2.09 1.97 16.00
N ARG A 112 -2.97 1.32 16.78
CA ARG A 112 -4.40 1.67 16.86
C ARG A 112 -4.62 3.15 17.19
N GLU A 113 -3.83 3.70 18.09
CA GLU A 113 -3.92 5.09 18.52
C GLU A 113 -3.65 6.06 17.37
N GLN A 114 -2.67 5.77 16.55
CA GLN A 114 -2.35 6.58 15.36
C GLN A 114 -3.47 6.48 14.31
N MET A 115 -4.08 5.32 14.14
CA MET A 115 -5.22 5.16 13.24
C MET A 115 -6.46 5.89 13.73
N ILE A 116 -6.68 5.98 15.05
CA ILE A 116 -7.76 6.79 15.63
C ILE A 116 -7.51 8.27 15.33
N GLU A 117 -6.30 8.78 15.61
CA GLU A 117 -5.93 10.17 15.34
C GLU A 117 -6.10 10.52 13.86
N TRP A 118 -5.64 9.65 12.97
CA TRP A 118 -5.83 9.80 11.52
C TRP A 118 -7.31 9.88 11.16
N LEU A 119 -8.13 8.95 11.65
CA LEU A 119 -9.55 8.87 11.35
C LEU A 119 -10.32 10.09 11.88
N ASP A 120 -10.02 10.55 13.10
CA ASP A 120 -10.59 11.75 13.70
C ASP A 120 -10.23 13.00 12.85
N GLY A 121 -9.00 13.06 12.35
CA GLY A 121 -8.58 14.11 11.44
C GLY A 121 -9.31 14.09 10.10
N VAL A 122 -9.56 12.91 9.53
CA VAL A 122 -10.34 12.74 8.28
C VAL A 122 -11.79 13.14 8.51
N GLU A 123 -12.43 12.62 9.56
CA GLU A 123 -13.80 12.96 9.94
C GLU A 123 -13.99 14.48 10.09
N SER A 124 -13.14 15.12 10.88
CA SER A 124 -13.21 16.56 11.12
C SER A 124 -13.15 17.40 9.83
N ARG A 125 -12.29 17.02 8.89
CA ARG A 125 -12.15 17.72 7.61
C ARG A 125 -13.37 17.53 6.72
N ILE A 126 -13.91 16.32 6.65
CA ILE A 126 -15.09 16.03 5.83
C ILE A 126 -16.32 16.72 6.43
N VAL A 127 -16.52 16.64 7.75
CA VAL A 127 -17.65 17.28 8.43
C VAL A 127 -17.63 18.81 8.25
N ALA A 128 -16.44 19.44 8.26
CA ALA A 128 -16.29 20.88 8.01
C ALA A 128 -16.79 21.31 6.62
N LEU A 129 -16.84 20.39 5.63
CA LEU A 129 -17.42 20.65 4.31
C LEU A 129 -18.96 20.55 4.29
N ALA A 130 -19.57 20.09 5.39
CA ALA A 130 -21.00 19.85 5.55
C ALA A 130 -21.65 19.07 4.37
N PRO A 131 -21.07 17.93 3.92
CA PRO A 131 -21.60 17.21 2.79
C PRO A 131 -22.93 16.54 3.14
N ARG A 132 -23.91 16.59 2.23
CA ARG A 132 -25.13 15.79 2.36
C ARG A 132 -24.96 14.38 1.77
N ARG A 133 -24.08 14.25 0.79
CA ARG A 133 -23.79 12.99 0.08
C ARG A 133 -22.29 12.83 -0.09
N ILE A 134 -21.80 11.61 0.12
CA ILE A 134 -20.39 11.25 -0.06
C ILE A 134 -20.26 10.15 -1.11
N LEU A 135 -19.25 10.23 -1.94
CA LEU A 135 -18.70 9.13 -2.73
C LEU A 135 -17.27 8.85 -2.24
N GLU A 136 -17.03 7.62 -1.79
CA GLU A 136 -15.71 7.11 -1.45
C GLU A 136 -15.28 6.06 -2.48
N ILE A 137 -14.07 6.20 -3.00
CA ILE A 137 -13.44 5.22 -3.88
C ILE A 137 -12.34 4.52 -3.11
N GLY A 138 -12.44 3.18 -2.97
CA GLY A 138 -11.54 2.40 -2.14
C GLY A 138 -11.93 2.46 -0.66
N PHE A 139 -13.15 2.10 -0.29
CA PHE A 139 -13.63 2.17 1.09
C PHE A 139 -12.98 1.13 2.02
N GLY A 140 -12.39 0.06 1.49
CA GLY A 140 -11.68 -0.97 2.23
C GLY A 140 -12.50 -1.57 3.36
N THR A 141 -12.01 -1.47 4.59
CA THR A 141 -12.70 -1.97 5.79
C THR A 141 -13.83 -1.08 6.28
N GLY A 142 -14.11 0.05 5.61
CA GLY A 142 -15.23 0.94 5.89
C GLY A 142 -15.06 1.89 7.07
N MET A 143 -13.86 2.08 7.60
CA MET A 143 -13.64 2.95 8.76
C MET A 143 -14.17 4.37 8.56
N VAL A 144 -13.93 4.97 7.39
CA VAL A 144 -14.44 6.30 7.05
C VAL A 144 -15.95 6.27 6.88
N LEU A 145 -16.48 5.25 6.18
CA LEU A 145 -17.93 5.07 6.01
C LEU A 145 -18.66 5.10 7.35
N TYR A 146 -18.25 4.27 8.32
CA TYR A 146 -18.93 4.20 9.62
C TYR A 146 -18.86 5.52 10.40
N ARG A 147 -17.76 6.25 10.29
CA ARG A 147 -17.62 7.57 10.93
C ARG A 147 -18.50 8.63 10.27
N MET A 148 -18.71 8.54 8.96
CA MET A 148 -19.47 9.54 8.22
C MET A 148 -20.98 9.31 8.22
N LEU A 149 -21.46 8.08 8.45
CA LEU A 149 -22.89 7.77 8.48
C LEU A 149 -23.76 8.70 9.34
N PRO A 150 -23.33 9.15 10.54
CA PRO A 150 -24.10 10.08 11.35
C PRO A 150 -24.26 11.48 10.74
N HIS A 151 -23.35 11.86 9.83
CA HIS A 151 -23.18 13.22 9.34
C HIS A 151 -23.78 13.45 7.94
N VAL A 152 -24.20 12.37 7.22
CA VAL A 152 -24.62 12.46 5.83
C VAL A 152 -26.00 11.84 5.63
N GLU A 153 -26.67 12.28 4.57
CA GLU A 153 -27.96 11.73 4.15
C GLU A 153 -27.78 10.45 3.32
N HIS A 154 -26.72 10.39 2.53
CA HIS A 154 -26.42 9.24 1.68
C HIS A 154 -24.90 9.04 1.51
N TYR A 155 -24.49 7.78 1.55
CA TYR A 155 -23.11 7.37 1.33
C TYR A 155 -23.02 6.38 0.16
N THR A 156 -22.12 6.65 -0.78
CA THR A 156 -21.81 5.73 -1.87
C THR A 156 -20.36 5.28 -1.72
N GLY A 157 -20.14 3.98 -1.63
CA GLY A 157 -18.82 3.37 -1.58
C GLY A 157 -18.54 2.51 -2.80
N VAL A 158 -17.32 2.58 -3.34
CA VAL A 158 -16.84 1.71 -4.42
C VAL A 158 -15.52 1.06 -3.97
N ASP A 159 -15.42 -0.25 -4.10
CA ASP A 159 -14.18 -0.98 -3.81
C ASP A 159 -14.02 -2.18 -4.75
N LEU A 160 -12.78 -2.58 -5.00
CA LEU A 160 -12.47 -3.76 -5.80
C LEU A 160 -12.68 -5.06 -5.04
N SER A 161 -12.61 -5.03 -3.70
CA SER A 161 -12.70 -6.21 -2.86
C SER A 161 -14.14 -6.60 -2.60
N SER A 162 -14.57 -7.70 -3.19
CA SER A 162 -15.86 -8.33 -2.88
C SER A 162 -15.98 -8.73 -1.42
N HIS A 163 -14.87 -9.13 -0.80
CA HIS A 163 -14.82 -9.49 0.62
C HIS A 163 -15.07 -8.29 1.54
N ALA A 164 -14.49 -7.12 1.23
CA ALA A 164 -14.74 -5.88 1.96
C ALA A 164 -16.22 -5.46 1.84
N LEU A 165 -16.77 -5.55 0.64
CA LEU A 165 -18.18 -5.23 0.34
C LEU A 165 -19.12 -6.10 1.17
N ASP A 166 -18.93 -7.42 1.14
CA ASP A 166 -19.72 -8.38 1.93
C ASP A 166 -19.62 -8.15 3.43
N ALA A 167 -18.42 -7.83 3.93
CA ALA A 167 -18.18 -7.56 5.34
C ALA A 167 -18.97 -6.34 5.81
N ILE A 168 -18.91 -5.22 5.06
CA ILE A 168 -19.65 -4.01 5.40
C ILE A 168 -21.14 -4.23 5.32
N GLN A 169 -21.64 -4.91 4.29
CA GLN A 169 -23.07 -5.20 4.15
C GLN A 169 -23.64 -5.98 5.34
N LYS A 170 -22.87 -6.89 5.92
CA LYS A 170 -23.24 -7.66 7.13
C LYS A 170 -23.32 -6.77 8.37
N GLU A 171 -22.40 -5.83 8.52
CA GLU A 171 -22.28 -4.96 9.69
C GLU A 171 -23.19 -3.74 9.67
N LEU A 172 -23.73 -3.33 8.50
CA LEU A 172 -24.67 -2.23 8.40
C LEU A 172 -25.99 -2.59 9.07
N LYS A 173 -26.45 -1.70 9.95
CA LYS A 173 -27.78 -1.78 10.55
C LYS A 173 -28.89 -1.57 9.51
N PRO A 174 -30.10 -2.06 9.72
CA PRO A 174 -31.21 -1.89 8.77
C PRO A 174 -31.42 -0.44 8.32
N GLU A 175 -31.41 0.52 9.26
CA GLU A 175 -31.57 1.95 9.01
C GLU A 175 -30.39 2.59 8.25
N GLU A 176 -29.20 2.02 8.37
CA GLU A 176 -28.00 2.48 7.65
C GLU A 176 -28.04 1.99 6.20
N ARG A 177 -28.54 0.77 5.95
CA ARG A 177 -28.61 0.18 4.60
C ARG A 177 -29.46 1.00 3.63
N GLU A 178 -30.47 1.71 4.12
CA GLU A 178 -31.32 2.58 3.28
C GLU A 178 -30.56 3.80 2.75
N ARG A 179 -29.45 4.17 3.41
CA ARG A 179 -28.64 5.34 3.09
C ARG A 179 -27.26 5.02 2.52
N VAL A 180 -26.95 3.74 2.31
CA VAL A 180 -25.64 3.28 1.82
C VAL A 180 -25.84 2.52 0.51
N SER A 181 -25.07 2.91 -0.51
CA SER A 181 -24.94 2.17 -1.76
C SER A 181 -23.50 1.70 -1.92
N LEU A 182 -23.26 0.41 -2.08
CA LEU A 182 -21.93 -0.19 -2.26
C LEU A 182 -21.84 -0.89 -3.61
N PHE A 183 -20.71 -0.70 -4.31
CA PHE A 183 -20.44 -1.23 -5.64
C PHE A 183 -19.02 -1.80 -5.72
#